data_7f8f2d8b913c09e916f96579d44ec2c3
#
_entry.id   7f8f2d8b913c09e916f96579d44ec2c3
#
_cell.length_a   1.000
_cell.length_b   1.000
_cell.length_c   1.000
_cell.angle_alpha   90.00
_cell.angle_beta   90.00
_cell.angle_gamma   90.00
#
_symmetry.space_group_name_H-M   'P 1'
#
loop_
_entity.id
_entity.type
_entity.pdbx_description
1 polymer ?
#
loop_
_entity_poly.entity_id
_entity_poly.type
_entity_poly.pdbx_seq_one_letter_code
_entity_poly.pdbx_strand_id
1 'polypeptide(L)'
;MKNLLSMEDLTNEEILSLVKRAIDLKKGAENKKRNDLFVANLFFENSTRTKKSFEVAEKKLNLNVIDFEVLTSSVQKGETLYDTCKTLEMIGINMLVIRHSENEYYKQLKNLKIPIINGGDGSGEHPSQCLLDIMTIYETYGKFDGLNIIIVGDIKNSRVARSNKKALTRLGAKVSFVAPEIWKDESLGEFVNFDDVIDKVDICMLLRVQHERHTDSKEKTEFSRENYHKKYGLTEERYKRLREGAIIMHPAPVNRDVEIADSLVESEKSRIFEQMRNGMFMRQAILEYIIEKNKI
;
A
#
# COMPACT_ATOMS: atom_id res chain seq x y z
N MET A 1 9.13 22.17 0.07
CA MET A 1 9.62 20.82 -0.29
C MET A 1 8.42 19.87 -0.41
N LYS A 2 8.35 19.07 -1.47
CA LYS A 2 7.26 18.11 -1.70
C LYS A 2 7.67 16.75 -1.15
N ASN A 3 6.92 16.26 -0.19
CA ASN A 3 7.01 14.90 0.35
C ASN A 3 5.86 14.06 -0.19
N LEU A 4 5.89 12.75 0.03
CA LEU A 4 4.76 11.85 -0.11
C LEU A 4 4.57 11.11 1.22
N LEU A 5 3.84 11.70 2.15
CA LEU A 5 3.63 11.18 3.51
C LEU A 5 2.27 10.52 3.66
N SER A 6 1.25 11.07 3.00
CA SER A 6 -0.12 10.58 2.98
C SER A 6 -0.76 10.75 1.59
N MET A 7 -1.94 10.16 1.38
CA MET A 7 -2.70 10.41 0.15
C MET A 7 -3.28 11.83 0.08
N GLU A 8 -3.28 12.57 1.17
CA GLU A 8 -3.70 13.98 1.23
C GLU A 8 -2.66 14.93 0.61
N ASP A 9 -1.39 14.50 0.52
CA ASP A 9 -0.32 15.27 -0.13
C ASP A 9 -0.49 15.40 -1.65
N LEU A 10 -1.40 14.63 -2.25
CA LEU A 10 -1.64 14.57 -3.68
C LEU A 10 -3.03 15.07 -4.03
N THR A 11 -3.14 15.90 -5.07
CA THR A 11 -4.42 16.20 -5.71
C THR A 11 -4.90 15.03 -6.57
N ASN A 12 -6.16 15.03 -7.00
CA ASN A 12 -6.68 14.00 -7.92
C ASN A 12 -5.92 13.99 -9.25
N GLU A 13 -5.56 15.15 -9.76
CA GLU A 13 -4.78 15.31 -10.99
C GLU A 13 -3.36 14.72 -10.83
N GLU A 14 -2.72 14.94 -9.67
CA GLU A 14 -1.41 14.37 -9.37
C GLU A 14 -1.48 12.84 -9.26
N ILE A 15 -2.52 12.29 -8.61
CA ILE A 15 -2.76 10.84 -8.55
C ILE A 15 -2.89 10.27 -9.98
N LEU A 16 -3.75 10.86 -10.81
CA LEU A 16 -3.96 10.40 -12.19
C LEU A 16 -2.71 10.55 -13.05
N SER A 17 -1.93 11.61 -12.85
CA SER A 17 -0.65 11.81 -13.54
C SER A 17 0.35 10.69 -13.17
N LEU A 18 0.49 10.36 -11.87
CA LEU A 18 1.34 9.27 -11.40
C LEU A 18 0.90 7.92 -11.97
N VAL A 19 -0.41 7.64 -11.99
CA VAL A 19 -0.97 6.41 -12.56
C VAL A 19 -0.63 6.30 -14.05
N LYS A 20 -0.87 7.35 -14.83
CA LYS A 20 -0.55 7.38 -16.27
C LYS A 20 0.95 7.18 -16.50
N ARG A 21 1.80 7.89 -15.74
CA ARG A 21 3.25 7.74 -15.85
C ARG A 21 3.72 6.33 -15.53
N ALA A 22 3.18 5.72 -14.48
CA ALA A 22 3.50 4.33 -14.11
C ALA A 22 3.08 3.33 -15.20
N ILE A 23 1.91 3.53 -15.82
CA ILE A 23 1.44 2.73 -16.96
C ILE A 23 2.35 2.90 -18.18
N ASP A 24 2.78 4.13 -18.49
CA ASP A 24 3.69 4.39 -19.60
C ASP A 24 5.05 3.72 -19.38
N LEU A 25 5.59 3.80 -18.16
CA LEU A 25 6.82 3.09 -17.77
C LEU A 25 6.66 1.57 -17.93
N LYS A 26 5.51 1.02 -17.55
CA LYS A 26 5.20 -0.41 -17.72
C LYS A 26 5.12 -0.81 -19.20
N LYS A 27 4.68 0.09 -20.07
CA LYS A 27 4.65 -0.08 -21.53
C LYS A 27 5.98 0.18 -22.21
N GLY A 28 7.04 0.53 -21.47
CA GLY A 28 8.38 0.71 -21.99
C GLY A 28 8.80 2.16 -22.25
N ALA A 29 8.08 3.14 -21.70
CA ALA A 29 8.51 4.54 -21.78
C ALA A 29 9.90 4.72 -21.14
N GLU A 30 10.66 5.69 -21.66
CA GLU A 30 12.01 5.98 -21.21
C GLU A 30 12.03 6.45 -19.74
N ASN A 31 13.05 5.97 -19.01
CA ASN A 31 13.30 6.31 -17.61
C ASN A 31 14.05 7.64 -17.52
N LYS A 32 13.63 8.51 -16.59
CA LYS A 32 14.38 9.75 -16.24
C LYS A 32 15.56 9.38 -15.32
N LYS A 33 16.66 8.93 -15.91
CA LYS A 33 17.84 8.45 -15.16
C LYS A 33 18.58 9.58 -14.44
N ARG A 34 19.01 9.33 -13.19
CA ARG A 34 19.70 10.30 -12.33
C ARG A 34 20.79 9.61 -11.50
N ASN A 35 21.97 9.46 -12.09
CA ASN A 35 23.15 8.84 -11.47
C ASN A 35 23.90 9.77 -10.48
N ASP A 36 23.44 10.98 -10.34
CA ASP A 36 23.94 12.02 -9.43
C ASP A 36 23.25 12.02 -8.07
N LEU A 37 22.11 11.32 -7.91
CA LEU A 37 21.31 11.33 -6.69
C LEU A 37 21.54 10.08 -5.84
N PHE A 38 21.54 10.30 -4.51
CA PHE A 38 21.60 9.24 -3.50
C PHE A 38 20.26 9.12 -2.78
N VAL A 39 19.79 7.88 -2.59
CA VAL A 39 18.58 7.54 -1.86
C VAL A 39 18.87 6.52 -0.78
N ALA A 40 18.26 6.66 0.40
CA ALA A 40 18.37 5.67 1.45
C ALA A 40 16.99 5.09 1.84
N ASN A 41 16.96 3.77 2.01
CA ASN A 41 15.76 2.99 2.35
C ASN A 41 15.81 2.58 3.84
N LEU A 42 15.10 3.32 4.71
CA LEU A 42 15.05 3.09 6.15
C LEU A 42 13.79 2.29 6.52
N PHE A 43 13.94 1.00 6.73
CA PHE A 43 12.83 0.11 7.05
C PHE A 43 12.96 -0.39 8.50
N PHE A 44 12.25 0.28 9.41
CA PHE A 44 12.17 -0.09 10.84
C PHE A 44 11.14 -1.21 11.12
N GLU A 45 10.29 -1.52 10.13
CA GLU A 45 9.43 -2.71 10.10
C GLU A 45 9.83 -3.62 8.93
N ASN A 46 9.74 -4.93 9.13
CA ASN A 46 10.01 -5.91 8.09
C ASN A 46 9.06 -5.73 6.89
N SER A 47 9.63 -5.60 5.70
CA SER A 47 8.85 -5.46 4.46
C SER A 47 9.68 -5.85 3.24
N THR A 48 9.57 -7.11 2.81
CA THR A 48 10.29 -7.60 1.63
C THR A 48 9.79 -6.91 0.35
N ARG A 49 8.47 -6.92 0.10
CA ARG A 49 7.88 -6.40 -1.14
C ARG A 49 8.12 -4.91 -1.33
N THR A 50 7.80 -4.11 -0.31
CA THR A 50 7.95 -2.65 -0.41
C THR A 50 9.42 -2.27 -0.57
N LYS A 51 10.31 -2.78 0.30
CA LYS A 51 11.76 -2.49 0.22
C LYS A 51 12.32 -2.88 -1.15
N LYS A 52 12.16 -4.14 -1.55
CA LYS A 52 12.75 -4.64 -2.81
C LYS A 52 12.17 -3.99 -4.07
N SER A 53 10.89 -3.61 -4.06
CA SER A 53 10.33 -2.91 -5.23
C SER A 53 10.77 -1.44 -5.32
N PHE A 54 11.05 -0.76 -4.19
CA PHE A 54 11.74 0.53 -4.21
C PHE A 54 13.17 0.38 -4.74
N GLU A 55 13.96 -0.56 -4.22
CA GLU A 55 15.32 -0.82 -4.69
C GLU A 55 15.39 -1.09 -6.20
N VAL A 56 14.44 -1.86 -6.75
CA VAL A 56 14.37 -2.11 -8.20
C VAL A 56 14.01 -0.84 -8.97
N ALA A 57 13.04 -0.06 -8.48
CA ALA A 57 12.62 1.20 -9.09
C ALA A 57 13.77 2.23 -9.11
N GLU A 58 14.47 2.37 -8.00
CA GLU A 58 15.64 3.23 -7.83
C GLU A 58 16.77 2.86 -8.81
N LYS A 59 17.11 1.57 -8.90
CA LYS A 59 18.12 1.08 -9.85
C LYS A 59 17.72 1.32 -11.31
N LYS A 60 16.43 1.21 -11.66
CA LYS A 60 15.94 1.54 -13.01
C LYS A 60 16.11 3.02 -13.36
N LEU A 61 16.07 3.89 -12.35
CA LEU A 61 16.34 5.33 -12.49
C LEU A 61 17.84 5.66 -12.38
N ASN A 62 18.72 4.67 -12.24
CA ASN A 62 20.15 4.84 -11.97
C ASN A 62 20.45 5.67 -10.71
N LEU A 63 19.57 5.62 -9.70
CA LEU A 63 19.86 6.24 -8.41
C LEU A 63 20.91 5.43 -7.63
N ASN A 64 21.77 6.12 -6.88
CA ASN A 64 22.70 5.48 -5.96
C ASN A 64 21.95 5.09 -4.68
N VAL A 65 21.67 3.80 -4.53
CA VAL A 65 20.95 3.28 -3.36
C VAL A 65 21.91 3.03 -2.24
N ILE A 66 21.75 3.72 -1.12
CA ILE A 66 22.52 3.49 0.11
C ILE A 66 21.72 2.52 0.99
N ASP A 67 22.33 1.39 1.26
CA ASP A 67 21.73 0.40 2.16
C ASP A 67 21.83 0.88 3.61
N PHE A 68 20.71 0.73 4.35
CA PHE A 68 20.61 1.08 5.75
C PHE A 68 19.98 -0.08 6.53
N GLU A 69 20.80 -0.69 7.38
CA GLU A 69 20.34 -1.79 8.22
C GLU A 69 20.13 -1.30 9.67
N VAL A 70 18.87 -1.23 10.07
CA VAL A 70 18.45 -0.76 11.40
C VAL A 70 19.12 -1.55 12.52
N LEU A 71 19.23 -2.87 12.38
CA LEU A 71 19.77 -3.77 13.40
C LEU A 71 21.28 -3.57 13.69
N THR A 72 22.03 -3.00 12.74
CA THR A 72 23.48 -2.77 12.87
C THR A 72 23.85 -1.30 12.93
N SER A 73 22.84 -0.41 12.93
CA SER A 73 23.02 1.04 12.93
C SER A 73 23.09 1.63 14.36
N SER A 74 23.39 2.93 14.43
CA SER A 74 23.40 3.72 15.69
C SER A 74 22.04 3.76 16.40
N VAL A 75 20.95 3.40 15.72
CA VAL A 75 19.63 3.23 16.34
C VAL A 75 19.70 2.25 17.53
N GLN A 76 20.53 1.21 17.45
CA GLN A 76 20.76 0.26 18.54
C GLN A 76 21.45 0.89 19.76
N LYS A 77 22.05 2.05 19.60
CA LYS A 77 22.68 2.83 20.69
C LYS A 77 21.76 3.92 21.24
N GLY A 78 20.48 3.95 20.81
CA GLY A 78 19.49 4.94 21.25
C GLY A 78 19.45 6.22 20.42
N GLU A 79 20.05 6.23 19.20
CA GLU A 79 19.92 7.35 18.29
C GLU A 79 18.47 7.54 17.85
N THR A 80 17.99 8.79 17.88
CA THR A 80 16.60 9.10 17.47
C THR A 80 16.42 8.96 15.96
N LEU A 81 15.18 8.74 15.51
CA LEU A 81 14.85 8.73 14.08
C LEU A 81 15.27 10.05 13.41
N TYR A 82 15.09 11.17 14.09
CA TYR A 82 15.50 12.49 13.58
C TYR A 82 17.01 12.57 13.37
N ASP A 83 17.81 12.18 14.37
CA ASP A 83 19.28 12.25 14.28
C ASP A 83 19.81 11.31 13.19
N THR A 84 19.26 10.11 13.08
CA THR A 84 19.58 9.18 11.97
C THR A 84 19.30 9.81 10.60
N CYS A 85 18.10 10.35 10.40
CA CYS A 85 17.74 10.99 9.14
C CYS A 85 18.55 12.26 8.88
N LYS A 86 18.85 13.04 9.92
CA LYS A 86 19.68 14.25 9.83
C LYS A 86 21.12 13.92 9.46
N THR A 87 21.67 12.87 10.03
CA THR A 87 23.00 12.36 9.67
C THR A 87 23.06 12.01 8.17
N LEU A 88 22.06 11.25 7.67
CA LEU A 88 21.97 10.88 6.24
C LEU A 88 21.87 12.11 5.33
N GLU A 89 21.05 13.11 5.70
CA GLU A 89 20.99 14.40 5.01
C GLU A 89 22.36 15.08 4.95
N MET A 90 23.07 15.16 6.07
CA MET A 90 24.35 15.87 6.17
C MET A 90 25.49 15.20 5.43
N ILE A 91 25.43 13.88 5.22
CA ILE A 91 26.44 13.16 4.43
C ILE A 91 26.10 13.13 2.92
N GLY A 92 25.00 13.78 2.50
CA GLY A 92 24.69 13.99 1.08
C GLY A 92 23.59 13.10 0.50
N ILE A 93 22.79 12.40 1.30
CA ILE A 93 21.61 11.71 0.80
C ILE A 93 20.59 12.75 0.33
N ASN A 94 19.99 12.52 -0.83
CA ASN A 94 19.08 13.45 -1.48
C ASN A 94 17.60 13.16 -1.19
N MET A 95 17.22 11.93 -0.83
CA MET A 95 15.86 11.56 -0.45
C MET A 95 15.85 10.31 0.43
N LEU A 96 14.77 10.16 1.21
CA LEU A 96 14.58 9.04 2.12
C LEU A 96 13.26 8.31 1.80
N VAL A 97 13.32 6.98 1.75
CA VAL A 97 12.14 6.11 1.80
C VAL A 97 12.10 5.50 3.19
N ILE A 98 11.07 5.83 3.98
CA ILE A 98 11.00 5.43 5.38
C ILE A 98 9.74 4.60 5.63
N ARG A 99 9.90 3.45 6.30
CA ARG A 99 8.82 2.67 6.88
C ARG A 99 9.03 2.51 8.38
N HIS A 100 8.03 2.87 9.18
CA HIS A 100 8.13 2.90 10.63
C HIS A 100 6.89 2.28 11.30
N SER A 101 7.05 1.79 12.53
CA SER A 101 5.94 1.23 13.33
C SER A 101 5.04 2.29 13.97
N GLU A 102 5.55 3.51 14.17
CA GLU A 102 4.78 4.61 14.72
C GLU A 102 3.92 5.30 13.66
N ASN A 103 2.70 5.65 14.04
CA ASN A 103 1.85 6.49 13.20
C ASN A 103 2.44 7.89 13.08
N GLU A 104 2.37 8.45 11.87
CA GLU A 104 2.81 9.83 11.59
C GLU A 104 4.25 10.13 12.06
N TYR A 105 5.14 9.14 12.05
CA TYR A 105 6.55 9.28 12.44
C TYR A 105 7.22 10.49 11.79
N TYR A 106 6.78 10.88 10.62
CA TYR A 106 7.33 12.01 9.87
C TYR A 106 7.09 13.38 10.53
N LYS A 107 6.20 13.47 11.51
CA LYS A 107 5.98 14.72 12.27
C LYS A 107 7.23 15.19 12.99
N GLN A 108 8.07 14.28 13.46
CA GLN A 108 9.36 14.60 14.08
C GLN A 108 10.45 15.00 13.07
N LEU A 109 10.23 14.76 11.76
CA LEU A 109 11.21 15.00 10.69
C LEU A 109 11.00 16.34 9.94
N LYS A 110 10.17 17.25 10.44
CA LYS A 110 9.79 18.51 9.77
C LYS A 110 10.96 19.41 9.40
N ASN A 111 12.08 19.31 10.14
CA ASN A 111 13.25 20.16 9.94
C ASN A 111 14.27 19.60 8.93
N LEU A 112 14.01 18.45 8.35
CA LEU A 112 14.82 17.91 7.26
C LEU A 112 14.61 18.73 5.98
N LYS A 113 15.66 18.83 5.18
CA LYS A 113 15.71 19.57 3.91
C LYS A 113 15.73 18.66 2.68
N ILE A 114 15.56 17.37 2.89
CA ILE A 114 15.45 16.37 1.83
C ILE A 114 14.06 15.73 1.86
N PRO A 115 13.49 15.37 0.69
CA PRO A 115 12.15 14.79 0.64
C PRO A 115 12.07 13.40 1.24
N ILE A 116 10.90 13.11 1.81
CA ILE A 116 10.56 11.83 2.44
C ILE A 116 9.42 11.18 1.67
N ILE A 117 9.57 9.88 1.39
CA ILE A 117 8.54 9.00 0.85
C ILE A 117 8.15 8.02 1.95
N ASN A 118 6.87 8.03 2.34
CA ASN A 118 6.33 7.12 3.34
C ASN A 118 6.12 5.71 2.75
N GLY A 119 6.93 4.75 3.20
CA GLY A 119 6.82 3.33 2.88
C GLY A 119 5.84 2.55 3.78
N GLY A 120 5.09 3.26 4.64
CA GLY A 120 4.11 2.76 5.59
C GLY A 120 4.40 3.20 7.02
N ASP A 121 3.42 3.76 7.71
CA ASP A 121 3.49 4.21 9.10
C ASP A 121 2.45 3.50 9.97
N GLY A 122 2.89 2.69 10.91
CA GLY A 122 2.03 2.01 11.89
C GLY A 122 0.73 1.45 11.30
N SER A 123 -0.40 1.92 11.81
CA SER A 123 -1.76 1.70 11.28
C SER A 123 -2.30 2.90 10.47
N GLY A 124 -1.49 3.93 10.25
CA GLY A 124 -1.86 5.19 9.60
C GLY A 124 -2.06 5.06 8.11
N GLU A 125 -1.01 5.32 7.29
CA GLU A 125 -1.11 5.32 5.83
C GLU A 125 0.00 4.52 5.13
N HIS A 126 -0.27 4.15 3.89
CA HIS A 126 0.70 3.54 2.98
C HIS A 126 0.48 4.06 1.55
N PRO A 127 0.88 5.31 1.25
CA PRO A 127 0.53 5.96 0.00
C PRO A 127 1.03 5.19 -1.23
N SER A 128 2.23 4.64 -1.21
CA SER A 128 2.73 3.87 -2.35
C SER A 128 1.97 2.55 -2.61
N GLN A 129 1.32 1.97 -1.59
CA GLN A 129 0.42 0.84 -1.77
C GLN A 129 -0.91 1.32 -2.36
N CYS A 130 -1.50 2.37 -1.82
CA CYS A 130 -2.73 2.93 -2.34
C CYS A 130 -2.59 3.32 -3.83
N LEU A 131 -1.50 3.96 -4.21
CA LEU A 131 -1.24 4.35 -5.60
C LEU A 131 -1.11 3.15 -6.55
N LEU A 132 -0.44 2.06 -6.14
CA LEU A 132 -0.38 0.86 -6.98
C LEU A 132 -1.73 0.14 -7.08
N ASP A 133 -2.54 0.19 -6.03
CA ASP A 133 -3.91 -0.33 -6.04
C ASP A 133 -4.77 0.48 -7.01
N ILE A 134 -4.70 1.81 -6.96
CA ILE A 134 -5.36 2.72 -7.90
C ILE A 134 -4.90 2.46 -9.34
N MET A 135 -3.60 2.26 -9.58
CA MET A 135 -3.07 1.90 -10.90
C MET A 135 -3.70 0.61 -11.41
N THR A 136 -3.76 -0.42 -10.57
CA THR A 136 -4.32 -1.73 -10.93
C THR A 136 -5.82 -1.64 -11.30
N ILE A 137 -6.57 -0.85 -10.55
CA ILE A 137 -7.98 -0.56 -10.83
C ILE A 137 -8.11 0.20 -12.16
N TYR A 138 -7.29 1.23 -12.36
CA TYR A 138 -7.35 2.04 -13.57
C TYR A 138 -6.96 1.26 -14.83
N GLU A 139 -6.01 0.35 -14.76
CA GLU A 139 -5.66 -0.54 -15.88
C GLU A 139 -6.83 -1.45 -16.31
N THR A 140 -7.67 -1.84 -15.35
CA THR A 140 -8.82 -2.72 -15.62
C THR A 140 -10.03 -1.94 -16.15
N TYR A 141 -10.35 -0.81 -15.52
CA TYR A 141 -11.63 -0.12 -15.78
C TYR A 141 -11.49 1.22 -16.50
N GLY A 142 -10.31 1.83 -16.54
CA GLY A 142 -10.06 3.16 -17.13
C GLY A 142 -10.73 4.31 -16.39
N LYS A 143 -11.42 4.05 -15.28
CA LYS A 143 -12.18 5.04 -14.49
C LYS A 143 -12.28 4.59 -13.03
N PHE A 144 -12.79 5.46 -12.17
CA PHE A 144 -13.14 5.15 -10.78
C PHE A 144 -14.60 5.45 -10.46
N ASP A 145 -15.14 6.46 -11.13
CA ASP A 145 -16.52 6.92 -10.90
C ASP A 145 -17.51 5.77 -11.10
N GLY A 146 -18.38 5.59 -10.10
CA GLY A 146 -19.42 4.58 -10.08
C GLY A 146 -18.97 3.15 -9.80
N LEU A 147 -17.67 2.88 -9.61
CA LEU A 147 -17.20 1.55 -9.21
C LEU A 147 -17.60 1.23 -7.77
N ASN A 148 -18.10 0.02 -7.56
CA ASN A 148 -18.43 -0.51 -6.24
C ASN A 148 -17.28 -1.37 -5.73
N ILE A 149 -16.67 -0.97 -4.64
CA ILE A 149 -15.49 -1.60 -4.04
C ILE A 149 -15.84 -2.07 -2.64
N ILE A 150 -15.56 -3.32 -2.32
CA ILE A 150 -15.55 -3.79 -0.94
C ILE A 150 -14.12 -4.05 -0.49
N ILE A 151 -13.82 -3.65 0.75
CA ILE A 151 -12.58 -3.96 1.44
C ILE A 151 -12.92 -4.88 2.60
N VAL A 152 -12.34 -6.08 2.61
CA VAL A 152 -12.71 -7.16 3.53
C VAL A 152 -11.54 -7.47 4.46
N GLY A 153 -11.76 -7.50 5.76
CA GLY A 153 -10.77 -7.95 6.74
C GLY A 153 -10.67 -7.10 8.00
N ASP A 154 -9.46 -6.98 8.55
CA ASP A 154 -9.16 -6.16 9.72
C ASP A 154 -9.08 -4.67 9.32
N ILE A 155 -10.23 -4.02 9.27
CA ILE A 155 -10.36 -2.62 8.84
C ILE A 155 -9.74 -1.68 9.87
N LYS A 156 -9.99 -1.93 11.14
CA LYS A 156 -9.55 -1.10 12.28
C LYS A 156 -8.02 -0.88 12.30
N ASN A 157 -7.26 -1.92 12.00
CA ASN A 157 -5.79 -1.90 12.06
C ASN A 157 -5.12 -1.77 10.68
N SER A 158 -5.90 -1.52 9.61
CA SER A 158 -5.39 -1.52 8.24
C SER A 158 -5.13 -0.12 7.70
N ARG A 159 -3.85 0.25 7.61
CA ARG A 159 -3.41 1.44 6.86
C ARG A 159 -3.79 1.39 5.37
N VAL A 160 -3.88 0.19 4.78
CA VAL A 160 -4.29 0.00 3.39
C VAL A 160 -5.77 0.36 3.22
N ALA A 161 -6.64 -0.08 4.13
CA ALA A 161 -8.06 0.27 4.11
C ALA A 161 -8.26 1.80 4.20
N ARG A 162 -7.54 2.46 5.12
CA ARG A 162 -7.62 3.92 5.31
C ARG A 162 -7.19 4.70 4.07
N SER A 163 -6.01 4.42 3.54
CA SER A 163 -5.49 5.11 2.35
C SER A 163 -6.37 4.87 1.12
N ASN A 164 -6.80 3.63 0.88
CA ASN A 164 -7.68 3.30 -0.24
C ASN A 164 -9.06 3.95 -0.11
N LYS A 165 -9.68 3.92 1.09
CA LYS A 165 -10.98 4.60 1.33
C LYS A 165 -10.89 6.08 0.97
N LYS A 166 -9.90 6.78 1.51
CA LYS A 166 -9.71 8.23 1.24
C LYS A 166 -9.57 8.52 -0.24
N ALA A 167 -8.63 7.86 -0.92
CA ALA A 167 -8.29 8.16 -2.29
C ALA A 167 -9.37 7.72 -3.28
N LEU A 168 -9.88 6.48 -3.16
CA LEU A 168 -10.87 5.94 -4.10
C LEU A 168 -12.23 6.67 -3.99
N THR A 169 -12.66 7.03 -2.78
CA THR A 169 -13.88 7.85 -2.62
C THR A 169 -13.71 9.23 -3.27
N ARG A 170 -12.55 9.86 -3.09
CA ARG A 170 -12.23 11.15 -3.69
C ARG A 170 -12.17 11.09 -5.24
N LEU A 171 -11.86 9.92 -5.79
CA LEU A 171 -11.87 9.63 -7.23
C LEU A 171 -13.24 9.21 -7.76
N GLY A 172 -14.28 9.14 -6.92
CA GLY A 172 -15.66 8.86 -7.32
C GLY A 172 -16.13 7.41 -7.11
N ALA A 173 -15.30 6.53 -6.57
CA ALA A 173 -15.71 5.15 -6.28
C ALA A 173 -16.55 5.07 -4.99
N LYS A 174 -17.45 4.09 -4.93
CA LYS A 174 -18.20 3.73 -3.73
C LYS A 174 -17.42 2.64 -2.99
N VAL A 175 -16.99 2.94 -1.77
CA VAL A 175 -16.20 2.01 -0.95
C VAL A 175 -16.97 1.67 0.31
N SER A 176 -17.26 0.38 0.50
CA SER A 176 -17.83 -0.19 1.71
C SER A 176 -16.92 -1.27 2.29
N PHE A 177 -17.20 -1.69 3.51
CA PHE A 177 -16.36 -2.59 4.27
C PHE A 177 -17.09 -3.86 4.69
N VAL A 178 -16.34 -4.96 4.80
CA VAL A 178 -16.80 -6.22 5.39
C VAL A 178 -15.78 -6.61 6.46
N ALA A 179 -16.23 -6.73 7.71
CA ALA A 179 -15.35 -7.07 8.83
C ALA A 179 -16.11 -7.77 9.95
N PRO A 180 -15.42 -8.61 10.75
CA PRO A 180 -15.91 -8.97 12.09
C PRO A 180 -16.19 -7.73 12.94
N GLU A 181 -17.14 -7.81 13.87
CA GLU A 181 -17.56 -6.68 14.70
C GLU A 181 -16.39 -5.99 15.41
N ILE A 182 -15.49 -6.76 16.00
CA ILE A 182 -14.33 -6.26 16.74
C ILE A 182 -13.27 -5.56 15.87
N TRP A 183 -13.30 -5.79 14.54
CA TRP A 183 -12.38 -5.19 13.57
C TRP A 183 -13.01 -4.06 12.76
N LYS A 184 -14.21 -3.65 13.11
CA LYS A 184 -14.84 -2.49 12.52
C LYS A 184 -14.23 -1.19 13.05
N ASP A 185 -14.19 -0.20 12.18
CA ASP A 185 -13.99 1.21 12.49
C ASP A 185 -15.06 2.01 11.74
N GLU A 186 -16.19 2.25 12.41
CA GLU A 186 -17.35 2.89 11.80
C GLU A 186 -17.06 4.31 11.30
N SER A 187 -16.00 4.95 11.82
CA SER A 187 -15.57 6.26 11.35
C SER A 187 -15.08 6.26 9.89
N LEU A 188 -14.71 5.09 9.36
CA LEU A 188 -14.21 4.94 7.99
C LEU A 188 -15.33 4.83 6.95
N GLY A 189 -16.54 4.42 7.33
CA GLY A 189 -17.68 4.34 6.41
C GLY A 189 -18.61 3.16 6.66
N GLU A 190 -19.37 2.79 5.63
CA GLU A 190 -20.41 1.79 5.69
C GLU A 190 -19.85 0.36 5.75
N PHE A 191 -20.38 -0.44 6.69
CA PHE A 191 -20.14 -1.87 6.80
C PHE A 191 -21.34 -2.66 6.28
N VAL A 192 -21.07 -3.63 5.43
CA VAL A 192 -22.09 -4.45 4.76
C VAL A 192 -21.84 -5.94 5.01
N ASN A 193 -22.88 -6.76 4.76
CA ASN A 193 -22.72 -8.21 4.77
C ASN A 193 -22.09 -8.67 3.44
N PHE A 194 -21.10 -9.55 3.51
CA PHE A 194 -20.36 -10.00 2.33
C PHE A 194 -21.29 -10.69 1.30
N ASP A 195 -22.15 -11.56 1.79
CA ASP A 195 -23.03 -12.36 0.92
C ASP A 195 -24.17 -11.56 0.28
N ASP A 196 -24.50 -10.39 0.81
CA ASP A 196 -25.52 -9.49 0.27
C ASP A 196 -25.03 -8.60 -0.88
N VAL A 197 -23.70 -8.47 -1.02
CA VAL A 197 -23.09 -7.51 -1.95
C VAL A 197 -22.14 -8.13 -2.98
N ILE A 198 -21.67 -9.36 -2.78
CA ILE A 198 -20.61 -9.98 -3.60
C ILE A 198 -20.93 -10.05 -5.09
N ASP A 199 -22.19 -10.16 -5.46
CA ASP A 199 -22.69 -10.18 -6.85
C ASP A 199 -22.79 -8.79 -7.50
N LYS A 200 -22.61 -7.71 -6.71
CA LYS A 200 -22.78 -6.32 -7.16
C LYS A 200 -21.47 -5.55 -7.21
N VAL A 201 -20.38 -6.11 -6.67
CA VAL A 201 -19.11 -5.40 -6.58
C VAL A 201 -18.27 -5.52 -7.85
N ASP A 202 -17.54 -4.46 -8.15
CA ASP A 202 -16.52 -4.43 -9.20
C ASP A 202 -15.18 -4.93 -8.67
N ILE A 203 -14.84 -4.52 -7.44
CA ILE A 203 -13.57 -4.87 -6.81
C ILE A 203 -13.81 -5.48 -5.44
N CYS A 204 -13.31 -6.70 -5.26
CA CYS A 204 -13.20 -7.37 -3.97
C CYS A 204 -11.75 -7.27 -3.49
N MET A 205 -11.46 -6.33 -2.59
CA MET A 205 -10.15 -6.15 -2.00
C MET A 205 -10.10 -6.83 -0.64
N LEU A 206 -9.29 -7.88 -0.54
CA LEU A 206 -9.09 -8.63 0.69
C LEU A 206 -7.88 -8.09 1.44
N LEU A 207 -7.94 -8.11 2.77
CA LEU A 207 -6.82 -7.71 3.63
C LEU A 207 -6.27 -8.93 4.35
N ARG A 208 -4.97 -8.92 4.60
CA ARG A 208 -4.33 -9.95 5.41
C ARG A 208 -4.85 -9.92 6.85
N VAL A 209 -5.24 -11.06 7.38
CA VAL A 209 -5.49 -11.24 8.82
C VAL A 209 -4.15 -11.25 9.55
N GLN A 210 -3.94 -10.26 10.42
CA GLN A 210 -2.66 -10.06 11.12
C GLN A 210 -2.72 -10.76 12.49
N HIS A 211 -2.65 -12.10 12.51
CA HIS A 211 -2.72 -12.89 13.73
C HIS A 211 -1.70 -12.46 14.80
N GLU A 212 -0.56 -11.90 14.38
CA GLU A 212 0.46 -11.38 15.27
C GLU A 212 0.04 -10.14 16.07
N ARG A 213 -0.99 -9.42 15.63
CA ARG A 213 -1.54 -8.23 16.32
C ARG A 213 -2.71 -8.57 17.26
N HIS A 214 -3.26 -9.77 17.15
CA HIS A 214 -4.39 -10.23 17.95
C HIS A 214 -3.87 -11.08 19.09
N THR A 215 -3.78 -10.50 20.30
CA THR A 215 -3.19 -11.13 21.49
C THR A 215 -4.23 -11.77 22.42
N ASP A 216 -5.52 -11.49 22.23
CA ASP A 216 -6.58 -11.95 23.12
C ASP A 216 -6.97 -13.42 22.81
N SER A 217 -7.07 -14.24 23.87
CA SER A 217 -7.37 -15.67 23.74
C SER A 217 -8.77 -15.97 23.20
N LYS A 218 -9.74 -15.08 23.43
CA LYS A 218 -11.11 -15.18 22.88
C LYS A 218 -11.12 -14.94 21.37
N GLU A 219 -10.36 -13.97 20.89
CA GLU A 219 -10.19 -13.69 19.45
C GLU A 219 -9.60 -14.89 18.72
N LYS A 220 -8.61 -15.59 19.32
CA LYS A 220 -7.98 -16.77 18.71
C LYS A 220 -8.93 -17.95 18.50
N THR A 221 -9.93 -18.12 19.35
CA THR A 221 -10.87 -19.23 19.25
C THR A 221 -12.03 -18.90 18.30
N GLU A 222 -12.56 -17.68 18.33
CA GLU A 222 -13.66 -17.22 17.48
C GLU A 222 -13.24 -17.04 16.02
N PHE A 223 -12.00 -16.67 15.78
CA PHE A 223 -11.39 -16.46 14.47
C PHE A 223 -10.35 -17.51 14.12
N SER A 224 -10.66 -18.80 14.37
CA SER A 224 -9.88 -19.87 13.76
C SER A 224 -9.84 -19.65 12.23
N ARG A 225 -8.76 -20.09 11.57
CA ARG A 225 -8.59 -19.92 10.11
C ARG A 225 -9.83 -20.36 9.33
N GLU A 226 -10.39 -21.51 9.67
CA GLU A 226 -11.58 -22.08 9.02
C GLU A 226 -12.83 -21.23 9.25
N ASN A 227 -13.08 -20.79 10.50
CA ASN A 227 -14.23 -19.94 10.80
C ASN A 227 -14.15 -18.58 10.14
N TYR A 228 -12.96 -17.98 10.11
CA TYR A 228 -12.76 -16.73 9.39
C TYR A 228 -12.99 -16.92 7.89
N HIS A 229 -12.39 -17.95 7.28
CA HIS A 229 -12.57 -18.24 5.85
C HIS A 229 -14.04 -18.41 5.51
N LYS A 230 -14.78 -19.19 6.27
CA LYS A 230 -16.20 -19.42 6.05
C LYS A 230 -17.05 -18.14 6.12
N LYS A 231 -16.77 -17.27 7.10
CA LYS A 231 -17.57 -16.06 7.35
C LYS A 231 -17.16 -14.86 6.50
N TYR A 232 -15.86 -14.65 6.32
CA TYR A 232 -15.26 -13.43 5.76
C TYR A 232 -14.27 -13.67 4.62
N GLY A 233 -13.86 -14.92 4.37
CA GLY A 233 -12.97 -15.27 3.28
C GLY A 233 -13.69 -15.26 1.92
N LEU A 234 -12.93 -15.02 0.85
CA LEU A 234 -13.41 -15.27 -0.50
C LEU A 234 -13.32 -16.76 -0.80
N THR A 235 -14.44 -17.47 -0.61
CA THR A 235 -14.59 -18.90 -0.92
C THR A 235 -14.84 -19.09 -2.42
N GLU A 236 -14.76 -20.34 -2.89
CA GLU A 236 -15.12 -20.66 -4.28
C GLU A 236 -16.60 -20.38 -4.61
N GLU A 237 -17.51 -20.54 -3.64
CA GLU A 237 -18.92 -20.21 -3.80
C GLU A 237 -19.10 -18.70 -4.00
N ARG A 238 -18.44 -17.86 -3.20
CA ARG A 238 -18.46 -16.40 -3.36
C ARG A 238 -17.80 -15.97 -4.67
N TYR A 239 -16.71 -16.61 -5.07
CA TYR A 239 -16.05 -16.35 -6.36
C TYR A 239 -16.97 -16.57 -7.55
N LYS A 240 -17.76 -17.66 -7.56
CA LYS A 240 -18.74 -17.95 -8.61
C LYS A 240 -19.85 -16.91 -8.74
N ARG A 241 -20.10 -16.17 -7.64
CA ARG A 241 -21.11 -15.10 -7.60
C ARG A 241 -20.55 -13.75 -8.02
N LEU A 242 -19.21 -13.59 -8.07
CA LEU A 242 -18.61 -12.36 -8.58
C LEU A 242 -19.06 -12.11 -10.01
N ARG A 243 -19.55 -10.88 -10.26
CA ARG A 243 -19.98 -10.46 -11.60
C ARG A 243 -18.86 -10.63 -12.63
N GLU A 244 -19.25 -10.74 -13.90
CA GLU A 244 -18.31 -10.68 -15.01
C GLU A 244 -17.54 -9.35 -14.98
N GLY A 245 -16.22 -9.40 -15.20
CA GLY A 245 -15.33 -8.25 -15.12
C GLY A 245 -14.95 -7.80 -13.72
N ALA A 246 -15.50 -8.39 -12.65
CA ALA A 246 -15.02 -8.11 -11.29
C ALA A 246 -13.58 -8.59 -11.09
N ILE A 247 -12.80 -7.86 -10.26
CA ILE A 247 -11.43 -8.23 -9.92
C ILE A 247 -11.26 -8.47 -8.42
N ILE A 248 -10.29 -9.33 -8.11
CA ILE A 248 -9.86 -9.63 -6.75
C ILE A 248 -8.51 -8.97 -6.52
N MET A 249 -8.38 -8.26 -5.40
CA MET A 249 -7.16 -7.58 -5.00
C MET A 249 -6.76 -7.97 -3.58
N HIS A 250 -5.45 -7.94 -3.31
CA HIS A 250 -4.89 -8.18 -1.98
C HIS A 250 -3.49 -7.57 -1.87
N PRO A 251 -3.17 -6.77 -0.83
CA PRO A 251 -1.86 -6.11 -0.72
C PRO A 251 -0.70 -7.07 -0.40
N ALA A 252 -0.99 -8.35 -0.16
CA ALA A 252 -0.06 -9.39 0.26
C ALA A 252 0.76 -9.06 1.55
N PRO A 253 1.31 -10.09 2.25
CA PRO A 253 1.25 -11.52 1.91
C PRO A 253 -0.16 -12.08 2.07
N VAL A 254 -0.49 -13.11 1.31
CA VAL A 254 -1.76 -13.80 1.39
C VAL A 254 -1.65 -14.96 2.38
N ASN A 255 -2.60 -15.08 3.31
CA ASN A 255 -2.81 -16.31 4.06
C ASN A 255 -3.84 -17.16 3.28
N ARG A 256 -3.34 -18.14 2.53
CA ARG A 256 -4.17 -19.05 1.72
C ARG A 256 -5.14 -19.81 2.61
N ASP A 257 -6.37 -20.00 2.15
CA ASP A 257 -7.48 -20.61 2.88
C ASP A 257 -7.86 -19.87 4.19
N VAL A 258 -7.51 -18.58 4.26
CA VAL A 258 -7.97 -17.66 5.31
C VAL A 258 -8.74 -16.51 4.66
N GLU A 259 -8.06 -15.54 4.04
CA GLU A 259 -8.73 -14.42 3.35
C GLU A 259 -9.31 -14.84 2.00
N ILE A 260 -8.67 -15.80 1.35
CA ILE A 260 -9.02 -16.27 0.01
C ILE A 260 -8.69 -17.75 -0.12
N ALA A 261 -9.54 -18.52 -0.79
CA ALA A 261 -9.26 -19.92 -1.11
C ALA A 261 -7.97 -20.03 -1.93
N ASP A 262 -7.16 -21.07 -1.67
CA ASP A 262 -5.86 -21.27 -2.30
C ASP A 262 -5.93 -21.21 -3.84
N SER A 263 -6.91 -21.91 -4.41
CA SER A 263 -7.17 -21.98 -5.86
C SER A 263 -7.45 -20.62 -6.51
N LEU A 264 -7.90 -19.61 -5.73
CA LEU A 264 -8.34 -18.33 -6.25
C LEU A 264 -7.22 -17.27 -6.30
N VAL A 265 -6.09 -17.51 -5.64
CA VAL A 265 -4.98 -16.56 -5.56
C VAL A 265 -4.42 -16.19 -6.94
N GLU A 266 -4.43 -17.15 -7.87
CA GLU A 266 -4.00 -16.99 -9.27
C GLU A 266 -5.15 -17.21 -10.27
N SER A 267 -6.41 -17.06 -9.83
CA SER A 267 -7.56 -17.17 -10.69
C SER A 267 -7.62 -16.03 -11.73
N GLU A 268 -8.43 -16.21 -12.76
CA GLU A 268 -8.61 -15.25 -13.86
C GLU A 268 -8.96 -13.82 -13.37
N LYS A 269 -9.79 -13.73 -12.32
CA LYS A 269 -10.20 -12.44 -11.73
C LYS A 269 -9.13 -11.86 -10.79
N SER A 270 -8.12 -12.64 -10.38
CA SER A 270 -7.09 -12.17 -9.45
C SER A 270 -6.16 -11.15 -10.12
N ARG A 271 -5.86 -10.08 -9.37
CA ARG A 271 -4.85 -9.06 -9.73
C ARG A 271 -3.73 -8.98 -8.70
N ILE A 272 -3.61 -9.97 -7.81
CA ILE A 272 -2.69 -9.96 -6.67
C ILE A 272 -1.23 -9.83 -7.15
N PHE A 273 -0.81 -10.66 -8.08
CA PHE A 273 0.56 -10.58 -8.62
C PHE A 273 0.74 -9.39 -9.56
N GLU A 274 -0.33 -8.94 -10.22
CA GLU A 274 -0.31 -7.72 -11.02
C GLU A 274 -0.12 -6.48 -10.14
N GLN A 275 -0.76 -6.40 -8.96
CA GLN A 275 -0.48 -5.36 -7.97
C GLN A 275 1.00 -5.33 -7.58
N MET A 276 1.64 -6.49 -7.37
CA MET A 276 3.07 -6.56 -7.04
C MET A 276 3.94 -6.01 -8.18
N ARG A 277 3.61 -6.38 -9.43
CA ARG A 277 4.28 -5.88 -10.64
C ARG A 277 4.08 -4.37 -10.79
N ASN A 278 2.86 -3.89 -10.65
CA ASN A 278 2.50 -2.48 -10.71
C ASN A 278 3.20 -1.67 -9.62
N GLY A 279 3.45 -2.28 -8.47
CA GLY A 279 4.17 -1.66 -7.36
C GLY A 279 5.55 -1.14 -7.74
N MET A 280 6.30 -1.84 -8.56
CA MET A 280 7.62 -1.39 -9.02
C MET A 280 7.50 -0.16 -9.93
N PHE A 281 6.60 -0.20 -10.93
CA PHE A 281 6.42 0.92 -11.86
C PHE A 281 5.83 2.16 -11.17
N MET A 282 4.90 1.96 -10.24
CA MET A 282 4.34 3.05 -9.45
C MET A 282 5.40 3.73 -8.57
N ARG A 283 6.27 2.94 -7.92
CA ARG A 283 7.37 3.49 -7.11
C ARG A 283 8.38 4.22 -7.97
N GLN A 284 8.63 3.77 -9.18
CA GLN A 284 9.45 4.48 -10.14
C GLN A 284 8.82 5.85 -10.52
N ALA A 285 7.52 5.89 -10.81
CA ALA A 285 6.82 7.14 -11.09
C ALA A 285 6.81 8.08 -9.87
N ILE A 286 6.66 7.56 -8.65
CA ILE A 286 6.74 8.33 -7.40
C ILE A 286 8.12 8.98 -7.25
N LEU A 287 9.21 8.22 -7.48
CA LEU A 287 10.57 8.74 -7.38
C LEU A 287 10.81 9.86 -8.41
N GLU A 288 10.41 9.64 -9.68
CA GLU A 288 10.50 10.70 -10.71
C GLU A 288 9.72 11.96 -10.32
N TYR A 289 8.51 11.78 -9.78
CA TYR A 289 7.67 12.89 -9.32
C TYR A 289 8.31 13.68 -8.18
N ILE A 290 8.87 13.00 -7.18
CA ILE A 290 9.54 13.65 -6.05
C ILE A 290 10.79 14.40 -6.49
N ILE A 291 11.59 13.82 -7.37
CA ILE A 291 12.79 14.46 -7.96
C ILE A 291 12.37 15.74 -8.69
N GLU A 292 11.38 15.67 -9.57
CA GLU A 292 10.91 16.79 -10.38
C GLU A 292 10.33 17.93 -9.53
N LYS A 293 9.45 17.59 -8.58
CA LYS A 293 8.79 18.58 -7.71
C LYS A 293 9.76 19.30 -6.76
N ASN A 294 10.86 18.66 -6.39
CA ASN A 294 11.88 19.27 -5.54
C ASN A 294 13.05 19.87 -6.34
N LYS A 295 13.09 19.68 -7.65
CA LYS A 295 14.17 20.16 -8.54
C LYS A 295 15.56 19.69 -8.09
N ILE A 296 15.64 18.46 -7.63
CA ILE A 296 16.88 17.80 -7.18
C ILE A 296 17.40 16.90 -8.28
#